data_990b2dc810125dbf39784dbf97a371ca
#
_entry.id   990b2dc810125dbf39784dbf97a371ca
#
_cell.length_a   1.000
_cell.length_b   1.000
_cell.length_c   1.000
_cell.angle_alpha   90.00
_cell.angle_beta   90.00
_cell.angle_gamma   90.00
#
_symmetry.space_group_name_H-M   'P 1'
#
loop_
_entity.id
_entity.type
_entity.pdbx_description
1 polymer ?
#
loop_
_entity_poly.entity_id
_entity_poly.type
_entity_poly.pdbx_seq_one_letter_code
_entity_poly.pdbx_strand_id
1 'polypeptide(L)'
;MAVVLALLLAACGGGDTKTKDSKTKDTIEKASGSIDDAKAATVQILAEGEVRDPEGVTEFAGAGSGFIIDPSGLVVTNNHVVTGAGTVKVRLPEEDDEIPAKVLGVSECSDLALLEITEGSDFPTVPWYDGEIEPPLDVYAVGFPLGEEELTVTKGVVSKAEANGQWEWASVRDAIEHDAAIQPGNSGGPLVTENGEVVGVNYAGFDFAGKGTEQYWAIGSPLAQEVVETLKDGDELSIGVNGLAFIDDEAGIQGVWVSGVKPGGIAEEAGIMPGDVITSLNGVTLDSGTMEEYCDVLRSANLEEEIAVRVVRFDTGELLEGDLNSDEPLVVSYSFAEEYGDDLEESDPEEVVGFVEVSDDTGEITTSLPDTWSDVDGVSQDMLGIGTPQPTLKAAPSLSDFDSSSGPGIAILTMDGFSSTGVDINAVLDGAIEGSGCTEQSRDQYTTDMLTGPFAIADCDGIVLVVLTATTIANPDTLVLVLGAAVTDADLGYIDEAIYNLVIA
;
A
#
# COMPACT_ATOMS: atom_id res chain seq x y z
N MET A 1 -41.61 13.28 72.98
CA MET A 1 -42.85 12.59 73.38
C MET A 1 -42.84 11.28 72.68
N ALA A 2 -42.42 10.27 73.30
CA ALA A 2 -43.18 9.34 74.13
C ALA A 2 -43.90 8.32 73.23
N VAL A 3 -43.36 7.08 73.21
CA VAL A 3 -43.79 5.96 74.12
C VAL A 3 -44.84 5.11 73.35
N VAL A 4 -44.88 3.79 73.25
CA VAL A 4 -44.53 2.60 74.03
C VAL A 4 -44.89 1.39 73.16
N LEU A 5 -44.05 0.39 72.95
CA LEU A 5 -43.97 -0.90 73.61
C LEU A 5 -45.29 -1.70 73.76
N ALA A 6 -45.30 -2.89 73.13
CA ALA A 6 -45.82 -4.10 73.84
C ALA A 6 -45.41 -5.40 73.12
N LEU A 7 -44.66 -6.21 73.79
CA LEU A 7 -44.49 -7.65 73.64
C LEU A 7 -45.79 -8.44 73.86
N LEU A 8 -45.91 -9.63 73.25
CA LEU A 8 -46.19 -10.86 74.01
C LEU A 8 -46.00 -12.14 73.19
N LEU A 9 -45.33 -13.05 73.80
CA LEU A 9 -44.95 -14.41 73.49
C LEU A 9 -46.10 -15.43 73.36
N ALA A 10 -45.85 -16.48 72.58
CA ALA A 10 -45.92 -17.91 72.95
C ALA A 10 -45.83 -18.75 71.69
N ALA A 11 -44.88 -19.57 71.47
CA ALA A 11 -44.36 -20.81 72.00
C ALA A 11 -44.87 -22.08 71.25
N CYS A 12 -43.90 -22.85 70.85
CA CYS A 12 -43.81 -24.29 70.59
C CYS A 12 -44.38 -24.96 69.37
N GLY A 13 -43.44 -25.63 68.60
CA GLY A 13 -43.74 -26.79 67.82
C GLY A 13 -42.64 -27.07 66.74
N GLY A 14 -41.75 -28.02 67.04
CA GLY A 14 -40.55 -28.33 66.21
C GLY A 14 -40.82 -28.95 64.87
N GLY A 15 -39.81 -28.84 64.03
CA GLY A 15 -39.72 -29.53 62.71
C GLY A 15 -38.48 -29.08 62.03
N ASP A 16 -37.40 -29.87 62.08
CA ASP A 16 -36.19 -29.73 61.36
C ASP A 16 -36.45 -29.74 59.83
N THR A 17 -36.17 -28.64 59.13
CA THR A 17 -35.91 -28.65 57.67
C THR A 17 -34.71 -27.77 57.39
N LYS A 18 -33.60 -28.41 57.05
CA LYS A 18 -32.40 -27.82 56.49
C LYS A 18 -32.74 -27.05 55.19
N THR A 19 -32.77 -25.74 55.26
CA THR A 19 -32.71 -24.87 54.08
C THR A 19 -31.27 -24.84 53.60
N LYS A 20 -31.03 -25.50 52.47
CA LYS A 20 -29.86 -25.27 51.66
C LYS A 20 -29.98 -23.84 51.05
N ASP A 21 -29.08 -22.97 51.41
CA ASP A 21 -28.81 -21.77 50.63
C ASP A 21 -28.33 -22.19 49.25
N SER A 22 -29.23 -22.14 48.29
CA SER A 22 -28.93 -22.18 46.87
C SER A 22 -28.47 -20.78 46.49
N LYS A 23 -27.16 -20.54 46.47
CA LYS A 23 -26.56 -19.51 45.67
C LYS A 23 -26.75 -19.97 44.20
N THR A 24 -27.77 -19.46 43.57
CA THR A 24 -27.87 -19.46 42.09
C THR A 24 -26.69 -18.64 41.56
N LYS A 25 -25.63 -19.31 41.20
CA LYS A 25 -24.72 -18.77 40.21
C LYS A 25 -25.57 -18.73 38.94
N ASP A 26 -25.87 -17.56 38.44
CA ASP A 26 -26.22 -17.36 37.07
C ASP A 26 -24.97 -17.76 36.26
N THR A 27 -24.89 -19.03 35.94
CA THR A 27 -24.08 -19.53 34.81
C THR A 27 -24.88 -19.08 33.62
N ILE A 28 -24.45 -18.04 32.94
CA ILE A 28 -24.78 -17.80 31.55
C ILE A 28 -24.31 -19.09 30.90
N GLU A 29 -25.23 -19.96 30.47
CA GLU A 29 -24.91 -21.05 29.55
C GLU A 29 -24.40 -20.35 28.28
N LYS A 30 -23.07 -20.40 28.08
CA LYS A 30 -22.44 -20.05 26.81
C LYS A 30 -23.13 -20.95 25.79
N ALA A 31 -23.74 -20.38 24.76
CA ALA A 31 -24.30 -21.13 23.65
C ALA A 31 -23.20 -22.08 23.18
N SER A 32 -23.45 -23.38 23.26
CA SER A 32 -22.53 -24.38 22.75
C SER A 32 -22.64 -24.35 21.23
N GLY A 33 -21.78 -23.57 20.57
CA GLY A 33 -21.61 -23.62 19.13
C GLY A 33 -21.10 -25.00 18.68
N SER A 34 -21.18 -25.26 17.41
CA SER A 34 -20.70 -26.48 16.77
C SER A 34 -20.11 -26.14 15.40
N ILE A 35 -19.37 -27.08 14.82
CA ILE A 35 -18.90 -26.94 13.42
C ILE A 35 -20.11 -26.79 12.47
N ASP A 36 -21.26 -27.39 12.77
CA ASP A 36 -22.45 -27.25 11.93
C ASP A 36 -23.04 -25.84 12.01
N ASP A 37 -22.95 -25.16 13.17
CA ASP A 37 -23.34 -23.74 13.28
C ASP A 37 -22.35 -22.86 12.49
N ALA A 38 -21.05 -23.15 12.57
CA ALA A 38 -20.06 -22.44 11.76
C ALA A 38 -20.27 -22.62 10.24
N LYS A 39 -20.60 -23.83 9.81
CA LYS A 39 -20.96 -24.09 8.39
C LYS A 39 -22.18 -23.27 7.97
N ALA A 40 -23.22 -23.23 8.80
CA ALA A 40 -24.46 -22.50 8.49
C ALA A 40 -24.24 -20.98 8.37
N ALA A 41 -23.28 -20.45 9.12
CA ALA A 41 -22.92 -19.03 9.10
C ALA A 41 -21.81 -18.67 8.11
N THR A 42 -21.14 -19.66 7.51
CA THR A 42 -20.12 -19.40 6.46
C THR A 42 -20.81 -19.18 5.13
N VAL A 43 -20.44 -18.12 4.43
CA VAL A 43 -21.08 -17.74 3.16
C VAL A 43 -20.06 -17.68 2.03
N GLN A 44 -20.52 -17.93 0.80
CA GLN A 44 -19.75 -17.65 -0.39
C GLN A 44 -19.87 -16.16 -0.73
N ILE A 45 -18.74 -15.52 -1.00
CA ILE A 45 -18.68 -14.14 -1.51
C ILE A 45 -18.47 -14.23 -3.02
N LEU A 46 -19.35 -13.56 -3.76
CA LEU A 46 -19.30 -13.43 -5.21
C LEU A 46 -19.03 -11.97 -5.53
N ALA A 47 -17.81 -11.68 -5.96
CA ALA A 47 -17.37 -10.35 -6.34
C ALA A 47 -17.16 -10.32 -7.85
N GLU A 48 -17.84 -9.40 -8.55
CA GLU A 48 -17.73 -9.23 -9.99
C GLU A 48 -17.15 -7.84 -10.29
N GLY A 49 -16.10 -7.78 -11.10
CA GLY A 49 -15.42 -6.54 -11.49
C GLY A 49 -14.31 -6.80 -12.49
N GLU A 50 -13.52 -5.79 -12.74
CA GLU A 50 -12.27 -5.90 -13.48
C GLU A 50 -11.12 -5.82 -12.48
N VAL A 51 -10.23 -6.81 -12.49
CA VAL A 51 -8.95 -6.78 -11.79
C VAL A 51 -7.86 -6.74 -12.82
N ARG A 52 -6.87 -5.91 -12.56
CA ARG A 52 -5.72 -5.77 -13.42
C ARG A 52 -4.48 -6.32 -12.71
N ASP A 53 -4.00 -7.45 -13.20
CA ASP A 53 -2.73 -8.02 -12.78
C ASP A 53 -1.61 -7.57 -13.72
N PRO A 54 -0.33 -7.70 -13.34
CA PRO A 54 0.80 -7.36 -14.23
C PRO A 54 0.76 -8.08 -15.57
N GLU A 55 0.16 -9.28 -15.65
CA GLU A 55 0.01 -10.06 -16.88
C GLU A 55 -1.17 -9.60 -17.76
N GLY A 56 -2.03 -8.71 -17.27
CA GLY A 56 -3.14 -8.14 -18.04
C GLY A 56 -4.45 -7.96 -17.28
N VAL A 57 -5.47 -7.51 -18.01
CA VAL A 57 -6.82 -7.32 -17.46
C VAL A 57 -7.56 -8.64 -17.47
N THR A 58 -8.06 -9.03 -16.31
CA THR A 58 -8.92 -10.20 -16.15
C THR A 58 -10.30 -9.74 -15.73
N GLU A 59 -11.36 -10.15 -16.47
CA GLU A 59 -12.71 -10.05 -15.94
C GLU A 59 -12.78 -10.97 -14.71
N PHE A 60 -12.88 -10.34 -13.55
CA PHE A 60 -12.89 -11.04 -12.28
C PHE A 60 -14.35 -11.36 -11.92
N ALA A 61 -14.68 -12.64 -11.99
CA ALA A 61 -15.78 -13.21 -11.22
C ALA A 61 -15.12 -13.99 -10.08
N GLY A 62 -14.68 -13.27 -9.06
CA GLY A 62 -13.99 -13.86 -7.90
C GLY A 62 -14.98 -14.48 -6.95
N ALA A 63 -14.66 -15.68 -6.48
CA ALA A 63 -15.35 -16.30 -5.36
C ALA A 63 -14.42 -16.39 -4.18
N GLY A 64 -14.84 -15.81 -3.06
CA GLY A 64 -14.20 -15.96 -1.77
C GLY A 64 -15.17 -16.56 -0.76
N SER A 65 -14.76 -16.58 0.47
CA SER A 65 -15.56 -16.98 1.61
C SER A 65 -15.75 -15.80 2.59
N GLY A 66 -16.75 -15.91 3.42
CA GLY A 66 -16.98 -15.01 4.54
C GLY A 66 -17.76 -15.71 5.64
N PHE A 67 -18.01 -15.03 6.74
CA PHE A 67 -18.86 -15.55 7.80
C PHE A 67 -19.66 -14.46 8.49
N ILE A 68 -20.87 -14.80 8.88
CA ILE A 68 -21.81 -13.87 9.49
C ILE A 68 -21.56 -13.80 11.00
N ILE A 69 -21.34 -12.57 11.51
CA ILE A 69 -21.05 -12.30 12.92
C ILE A 69 -22.23 -11.70 13.69
N ASP A 70 -23.24 -11.20 12.99
CA ASP A 70 -24.43 -10.56 13.58
C ASP A 70 -25.70 -11.00 12.83
N PRO A 71 -26.82 -11.29 13.53
CA PRO A 71 -28.07 -11.72 12.87
C PRO A 71 -28.67 -10.69 11.91
N SER A 72 -28.23 -9.44 11.93
CA SER A 72 -28.61 -8.44 10.93
C SER A 72 -27.97 -8.66 9.56
N GLY A 73 -26.92 -9.51 9.48
CA GLY A 73 -26.23 -9.82 8.23
C GLY A 73 -24.88 -9.12 8.08
N LEU A 74 -24.19 -8.84 9.18
CA LEU A 74 -22.79 -8.39 9.10
C LEU A 74 -21.89 -9.58 8.79
N VAL A 75 -21.10 -9.47 7.70
CA VAL A 75 -20.20 -10.50 7.18
C VAL A 75 -18.77 -10.02 7.21
N VAL A 76 -17.89 -10.84 7.76
CA VAL A 76 -16.43 -10.64 7.70
C VAL A 76 -15.88 -11.43 6.51
N THR A 77 -14.99 -10.80 5.74
CA THR A 77 -14.22 -11.42 4.65
C THR A 77 -12.86 -10.73 4.51
N ASN A 78 -12.09 -11.06 3.47
CA ASN A 78 -10.82 -10.36 3.19
C ASN A 78 -11.03 -9.13 2.29
N ASN A 79 -10.11 -8.15 2.43
CA ASN A 79 -10.04 -6.97 1.58
C ASN A 79 -9.80 -7.37 0.11
N HIS A 80 -8.80 -8.23 -0.17
CA HIS A 80 -8.46 -8.66 -1.53
C HIS A 80 -9.60 -9.41 -2.25
N VAL A 81 -10.63 -9.89 -1.53
CA VAL A 81 -11.82 -10.54 -2.12
C VAL A 81 -12.80 -9.52 -2.68
N VAL A 82 -12.89 -8.30 -2.10
CA VAL A 82 -13.99 -7.36 -2.39
C VAL A 82 -13.56 -6.00 -2.92
N THR A 83 -12.33 -5.56 -2.65
CA THR A 83 -11.87 -4.23 -3.10
C THR A 83 -11.60 -4.24 -4.61
N GLY A 84 -12.17 -3.26 -5.32
CA GLY A 84 -12.16 -3.18 -6.77
C GLY A 84 -13.35 -3.86 -7.45
N ALA A 85 -14.20 -4.59 -6.69
CA ALA A 85 -15.41 -5.18 -7.26
C ALA A 85 -16.49 -4.13 -7.52
N GLY A 86 -17.08 -4.17 -8.70
CA GLY A 86 -18.25 -3.37 -9.07
C GLY A 86 -19.54 -3.87 -8.41
N THR A 87 -19.65 -5.18 -8.13
CA THR A 87 -20.76 -5.78 -7.38
C THR A 87 -20.27 -6.84 -6.42
N VAL A 88 -20.87 -6.89 -5.23
CA VAL A 88 -20.64 -7.92 -4.23
C VAL A 88 -21.96 -8.56 -3.84
N LYS A 89 -22.01 -9.87 -3.87
CA LYS A 89 -23.16 -10.69 -3.46
C LYS A 89 -22.71 -11.77 -2.48
N VAL A 90 -23.63 -12.23 -1.68
CA VAL A 90 -23.45 -13.31 -0.70
C VAL A 90 -24.40 -14.45 -1.04
N ARG A 91 -23.90 -15.69 -1.01
CA ARG A 91 -24.71 -16.89 -1.11
C ARG A 91 -24.58 -17.70 0.19
N LEU A 92 -25.71 -18.04 0.79
CA LEU A 92 -25.77 -18.92 1.96
C LEU A 92 -25.53 -20.38 1.56
N PRO A 93 -25.00 -21.22 2.46
CA PRO A 93 -24.85 -22.65 2.18
C PRO A 93 -26.17 -23.30 1.82
N GLU A 94 -26.15 -24.21 0.82
CA GLU A 94 -27.33 -24.95 0.37
C GLU A 94 -28.47 -24.08 -0.21
N GLU A 95 -28.23 -22.78 -0.45
CA GLU A 95 -29.17 -21.86 -1.10
C GLU A 95 -28.64 -21.45 -2.47
N ASP A 96 -29.55 -21.33 -3.46
CA ASP A 96 -29.18 -20.89 -4.81
C ASP A 96 -29.27 -19.36 -4.97
N ASP A 97 -29.91 -18.67 -4.02
CA ASP A 97 -30.15 -17.23 -4.08
C ASP A 97 -28.89 -16.43 -3.76
N GLU A 98 -28.55 -15.49 -4.65
CA GLU A 98 -27.46 -14.52 -4.46
C GLU A 98 -28.03 -13.22 -3.90
N ILE A 99 -27.64 -12.87 -2.69
CA ILE A 99 -28.16 -11.68 -1.98
C ILE A 99 -27.14 -10.55 -2.12
N PRO A 100 -27.52 -9.35 -2.58
CA PRO A 100 -26.60 -8.22 -2.65
C PRO A 100 -26.06 -7.87 -1.27
N ALA A 101 -24.75 -7.56 -1.22
CA ALA A 101 -24.08 -7.08 -0.03
C ALA A 101 -23.37 -5.75 -0.31
N LYS A 102 -23.25 -4.94 0.73
CA LYS A 102 -22.60 -3.64 0.70
C LYS A 102 -21.33 -3.70 1.52
N VAL A 103 -20.22 -3.20 0.97
CA VAL A 103 -18.97 -3.01 1.73
C VAL A 103 -19.16 -1.83 2.68
N LEU A 104 -19.01 -2.07 3.98
CA LEU A 104 -19.05 -1.03 5.02
C LEU A 104 -17.68 -0.40 5.23
N GLY A 105 -16.64 -1.22 5.29
CA GLY A 105 -15.27 -0.76 5.44
C GLY A 105 -14.28 -1.88 5.07
N VAL A 106 -13.05 -1.46 4.77
CA VAL A 106 -11.91 -2.33 4.43
C VAL A 106 -10.66 -1.92 5.19
N SER A 107 -9.76 -2.89 5.42
CA SER A 107 -8.41 -2.66 5.93
C SER A 107 -7.42 -3.39 5.02
N GLU A 108 -6.62 -2.64 4.26
CA GLU A 108 -5.65 -3.19 3.32
C GLU A 108 -4.56 -3.95 4.05
N CYS A 109 -3.99 -3.33 5.08
CA CYS A 109 -2.86 -3.91 5.81
C CYS A 109 -3.21 -5.16 6.61
N SER A 110 -4.43 -5.23 7.12
CA SER A 110 -4.93 -6.40 7.84
C SER A 110 -5.67 -7.38 6.94
N ASP A 111 -5.84 -7.04 5.65
CA ASP A 111 -6.59 -7.81 4.67
C ASP A 111 -7.98 -8.23 5.15
N LEU A 112 -8.72 -7.30 5.79
CA LEU A 112 -10.07 -7.54 6.29
C LEU A 112 -11.08 -6.59 5.62
N ALA A 113 -12.30 -7.09 5.45
CA ALA A 113 -13.45 -6.32 5.01
C ALA A 113 -14.70 -6.69 5.81
N LEU A 114 -15.55 -5.70 6.05
CA LEU A 114 -16.87 -5.87 6.66
C LEU A 114 -17.95 -5.55 5.63
N LEU A 115 -18.88 -6.48 5.46
CA LEU A 115 -20.03 -6.34 4.56
C LEU A 115 -21.32 -6.32 5.34
N GLU A 116 -22.36 -5.74 4.74
CA GLU A 116 -23.76 -5.80 5.18
C GLU A 116 -24.61 -6.47 4.10
N ILE A 117 -25.26 -7.59 4.42
CA ILE A 117 -26.28 -8.20 3.58
C ILE A 117 -27.50 -7.27 3.53
N THR A 118 -27.92 -6.87 2.34
CA THR A 118 -28.95 -5.82 2.18
C THR A 118 -30.38 -6.31 2.29
N GLU A 119 -30.63 -7.61 2.21
CA GLU A 119 -31.95 -8.23 2.24
C GLU A 119 -31.95 -9.45 3.16
N GLY A 120 -33.02 -9.62 3.95
CA GLY A 120 -33.15 -10.70 4.91
C GLY A 120 -32.91 -10.25 6.36
N SER A 121 -33.07 -11.17 7.31
CA SER A 121 -32.82 -11.00 8.74
C SER A 121 -32.74 -12.35 9.43
N ASP A 122 -32.30 -12.34 10.69
CA ASP A 122 -32.18 -13.53 11.54
C ASP A 122 -31.21 -14.57 10.96
N PHE A 123 -30.11 -14.08 10.35
CA PHE A 123 -29.06 -14.91 9.80
C PHE A 123 -28.34 -15.74 10.89
N PRO A 124 -27.88 -16.97 10.56
CA PRO A 124 -27.03 -17.75 11.46
C PRO A 124 -25.70 -17.02 11.69
N THR A 125 -25.16 -17.12 12.90
CA THR A 125 -23.91 -16.43 13.27
C THR A 125 -22.93 -17.35 13.96
N VAL A 126 -21.64 -17.00 13.87
CA VAL A 126 -20.59 -17.67 14.64
C VAL A 126 -20.03 -16.75 15.71
N PRO A 127 -19.72 -17.26 16.91
CA PRO A 127 -19.04 -16.50 17.94
C PRO A 127 -17.52 -16.46 17.69
N TRP A 128 -16.89 -15.39 18.15
CA TRP A 128 -15.45 -15.32 18.23
C TRP A 128 -14.89 -16.20 19.34
N TYR A 129 -13.72 -16.79 19.11
CA TYR A 129 -12.96 -17.48 20.14
C TYR A 129 -12.34 -16.47 21.10
N ASP A 130 -12.65 -16.58 22.39
CA ASP A 130 -12.15 -15.70 23.45
C ASP A 130 -11.04 -16.34 24.33
N GLY A 131 -10.61 -17.55 23.94
CA GLY A 131 -9.52 -18.26 24.60
C GLY A 131 -8.14 -17.83 24.09
N GLU A 132 -7.11 -18.29 24.79
CA GLU A 132 -5.74 -18.12 24.35
C GLU A 132 -5.44 -19.03 23.17
N ILE A 133 -4.84 -18.48 22.10
CA ILE A 133 -4.47 -19.23 20.90
C ILE A 133 -3.08 -19.82 21.16
N GLU A 134 -3.03 -21.06 21.63
CA GLU A 134 -1.77 -21.75 21.90
C GLU A 134 -1.64 -23.04 21.07
N PRO A 135 -0.49 -23.25 20.41
CA PRO A 135 -0.21 -24.53 19.76
C PRO A 135 -0.03 -25.70 20.76
N PRO A 136 -0.55 -26.91 20.45
CA PRO A 136 -1.43 -27.20 19.33
C PRO A 136 -2.90 -26.98 19.67
N LEU A 137 -3.59 -26.13 18.92
CA LEU A 137 -5.04 -25.95 19.00
C LEU A 137 -5.67 -26.61 17.77
N ASP A 138 -6.56 -27.58 17.95
CA ASP A 138 -7.32 -28.20 16.85
C ASP A 138 -8.21 -27.15 16.19
N VAL A 139 -8.12 -27.03 14.85
CA VAL A 139 -8.86 -26.06 14.05
C VAL A 139 -9.43 -26.67 12.79
N TYR A 140 -10.48 -26.03 12.28
CA TYR A 140 -11.17 -26.39 11.04
C TYR A 140 -11.29 -25.14 10.16
N ALA A 141 -10.75 -25.20 8.95
CA ALA A 141 -10.98 -24.16 7.94
C ALA A 141 -12.28 -24.47 7.21
N VAL A 142 -13.17 -23.48 7.12
CA VAL A 142 -14.49 -23.62 6.50
C VAL A 142 -14.60 -22.60 5.36
N GLY A 143 -15.01 -23.02 4.15
CA GLY A 143 -15.10 -22.11 3.03
C GLY A 143 -15.53 -22.77 1.72
N PHE A 144 -15.43 -22.01 0.63
CA PHE A 144 -15.84 -22.37 -0.73
C PHE A 144 -14.64 -22.37 -1.69
N PRO A 145 -13.77 -23.41 -1.64
CA PRO A 145 -12.56 -23.45 -2.46
C PRO A 145 -12.88 -23.45 -3.95
N LEU A 146 -12.01 -22.81 -4.75
CA LEU A 146 -12.06 -22.77 -6.21
C LEU A 146 -13.37 -22.21 -6.80
N GLY A 147 -14.16 -21.50 -6.01
CA GLY A 147 -15.47 -20.99 -6.43
C GLY A 147 -16.56 -22.06 -6.55
N GLU A 148 -16.33 -23.25 -6.02
CA GLU A 148 -17.34 -24.31 -5.97
C GLU A 148 -18.51 -23.90 -5.07
N GLU A 149 -19.72 -24.33 -5.40
CA GLU A 149 -20.92 -24.04 -4.59
C GLU A 149 -21.01 -24.91 -3.33
N GLU A 150 -20.22 -25.99 -3.28
CA GLU A 150 -20.19 -26.93 -2.16
C GLU A 150 -19.22 -26.43 -1.08
N LEU A 151 -19.73 -26.23 0.13
CA LEU A 151 -18.94 -25.83 1.29
C LEU A 151 -17.99 -26.96 1.71
N THR A 152 -16.72 -26.64 1.87
CA THR A 152 -15.67 -27.56 2.26
C THR A 152 -15.17 -27.25 3.69
N VAL A 153 -14.87 -28.35 4.43
CA VAL A 153 -14.25 -28.26 5.76
C VAL A 153 -12.99 -29.11 5.78
N THR A 154 -11.87 -28.49 6.15
CA THR A 154 -10.59 -29.19 6.36
C THR A 154 -10.18 -29.10 7.82
N LYS A 155 -9.50 -30.12 8.34
CA LYS A 155 -9.03 -30.15 9.74
C LYS A 155 -7.52 -30.03 9.79
N GLY A 156 -7.03 -29.28 10.79
CA GLY A 156 -5.62 -29.16 11.14
C GLY A 156 -5.42 -28.69 12.56
N VAL A 157 -4.23 -28.16 12.81
CA VAL A 157 -3.84 -27.54 14.10
C VAL A 157 -3.15 -26.21 13.87
N VAL A 158 -3.28 -25.31 14.83
CA VAL A 158 -2.43 -24.13 14.91
C VAL A 158 -1.01 -24.58 15.22
N SER A 159 -0.05 -24.21 14.37
CA SER A 159 1.37 -24.49 14.52
C SER A 159 2.15 -23.32 15.14
N LYS A 160 1.71 -22.07 14.86
CA LYS A 160 2.19 -20.85 15.50
C LYS A 160 1.04 -19.88 15.74
N ALA A 161 1.02 -19.27 16.93
CA ALA A 161 0.02 -18.25 17.29
C ALA A 161 0.44 -16.84 16.86
N GLU A 162 1.74 -16.61 16.72
CA GLU A 162 2.36 -15.35 16.31
C GLU A 162 3.39 -15.68 15.21
N ALA A 163 2.96 -15.61 13.96
CA ALA A 163 3.79 -15.84 12.78
C ALA A 163 3.98 -14.53 12.03
N ASN A 164 5.03 -14.45 11.19
CA ASN A 164 5.15 -13.37 10.23
C ASN A 164 4.05 -13.56 9.16
N GLY A 165 3.12 -12.61 9.10
CA GLY A 165 1.98 -12.62 8.19
C GLY A 165 2.16 -11.74 6.97
N GLN A 166 3.42 -11.53 6.54
CA GLN A 166 3.70 -10.81 5.30
C GLN A 166 3.31 -11.66 4.09
N TRP A 167 2.56 -11.04 3.20
CA TRP A 167 2.10 -11.66 1.96
C TRP A 167 2.09 -10.64 0.81
N GLU A 168 1.90 -11.11 -0.40
CA GLU A 168 1.90 -10.25 -1.59
C GLU A 168 0.86 -9.12 -1.55
N TRP A 169 -0.25 -9.30 -0.84
CA TRP A 169 -1.35 -8.33 -0.73
C TRP A 169 -1.66 -7.86 0.69
N ALA A 170 -0.87 -8.24 1.69
CA ALA A 170 -1.14 -7.86 3.07
C ALA A 170 0.12 -7.88 3.96
N SER A 171 0.08 -7.10 5.03
CA SER A 171 1.10 -7.07 6.08
C SER A 171 0.44 -7.32 7.44
N VAL A 172 0.00 -8.56 7.66
CA VAL A 172 -0.69 -8.94 8.90
C VAL A 172 0.31 -9.11 10.04
N ARG A 173 0.11 -8.40 11.14
CA ARG A 173 0.89 -8.60 12.36
C ARG A 173 0.32 -9.77 13.16
N ASP A 174 1.19 -10.62 13.70
CA ASP A 174 0.83 -11.76 14.54
C ASP A 174 -0.22 -12.69 13.89
N ALA A 175 0.07 -13.12 12.65
CA ALA A 175 -0.76 -14.08 11.95
C ALA A 175 -0.70 -15.46 12.61
N ILE A 176 -1.76 -16.23 12.49
CA ILE A 176 -1.80 -17.64 12.90
C ILE A 176 -1.28 -18.48 11.74
N GLU A 177 -0.29 -19.35 12.00
CA GLU A 177 0.12 -20.41 11.08
C GLU A 177 -0.59 -21.73 11.45
N HIS A 178 -1.16 -22.42 10.47
CA HIS A 178 -1.86 -23.70 10.66
C HIS A 178 -1.65 -24.65 9.48
N ASP A 179 -2.03 -25.92 9.63
CA ASP A 179 -1.92 -26.97 8.62
C ASP A 179 -3.28 -27.51 8.13
N ALA A 180 -4.40 -26.87 8.53
CA ALA A 180 -5.70 -27.11 7.88
C ALA A 180 -5.64 -26.61 6.43
N ALA A 181 -5.69 -27.51 5.46
CA ALA A 181 -5.50 -27.19 4.05
C ALA A 181 -6.54 -26.20 3.53
N ILE A 182 -6.09 -25.09 2.94
CA ILE A 182 -6.94 -24.12 2.24
C ILE A 182 -6.49 -23.99 0.77
N GLN A 183 -7.37 -23.49 -0.07
CA GLN A 183 -7.15 -23.23 -1.49
C GLN A 183 -7.75 -21.88 -1.86
N PRO A 184 -7.40 -21.27 -3.02
CA PRO A 184 -8.09 -20.09 -3.52
C PRO A 184 -9.61 -20.25 -3.42
N GLY A 185 -10.28 -19.23 -2.87
CA GLY A 185 -11.70 -19.29 -2.53
C GLY A 185 -12.00 -19.52 -1.04
N ASN A 186 -11.06 -20.06 -0.25
CA ASN A 186 -11.19 -20.12 1.20
C ASN A 186 -10.87 -18.78 1.89
N SER A 187 -10.26 -17.84 1.18
CA SER A 187 -9.95 -16.49 1.67
C SER A 187 -11.20 -15.81 2.22
N GLY A 188 -11.09 -15.21 3.42
CA GLY A 188 -12.18 -14.60 4.17
C GLY A 188 -13.03 -15.59 4.96
N GLY A 189 -12.92 -16.88 4.73
CA GLY A 189 -13.62 -17.90 5.48
C GLY A 189 -13.05 -18.09 6.89
N PRO A 190 -13.87 -18.58 7.86
CA PRO A 190 -13.45 -18.74 9.22
C PRO A 190 -12.54 -19.95 9.43
N LEU A 191 -11.53 -19.78 10.29
CA LEU A 191 -10.81 -20.86 10.94
C LEU A 191 -11.42 -21.04 12.33
N VAL A 192 -12.04 -22.20 12.61
CA VAL A 192 -12.84 -22.39 13.82
C VAL A 192 -12.35 -23.53 14.70
N THR A 193 -12.69 -23.48 15.99
CA THR A 193 -12.52 -24.59 16.94
C THR A 193 -13.55 -25.70 16.66
N GLU A 194 -13.43 -26.86 17.35
CA GLU A 194 -14.44 -27.93 17.36
C GLU A 194 -15.81 -27.43 17.83
N ASN A 195 -15.84 -26.38 18.64
CA ASN A 195 -17.09 -25.77 19.14
C ASN A 195 -17.65 -24.70 18.17
N GLY A 196 -17.07 -24.51 16.98
CA GLY A 196 -17.52 -23.52 16.01
C GLY A 196 -17.18 -22.08 16.36
N GLU A 197 -16.23 -21.83 17.28
CA GLU A 197 -15.77 -20.47 17.63
C GLU A 197 -14.65 -20.04 16.69
N VAL A 198 -14.71 -18.83 16.15
CA VAL A 198 -13.74 -18.30 15.17
C VAL A 198 -12.41 -17.98 15.83
N VAL A 199 -11.36 -18.72 15.49
CA VAL A 199 -9.97 -18.51 15.92
C VAL A 199 -9.27 -17.50 15.01
N GLY A 200 -9.66 -17.44 13.74
CA GLY A 200 -9.08 -16.50 12.77
C GLY A 200 -9.82 -16.47 11.44
N VAL A 201 -9.37 -15.60 10.55
CA VAL A 201 -9.87 -15.42 9.16
C VAL A 201 -8.79 -15.91 8.21
N ASN A 202 -9.07 -16.93 7.41
CA ASN A 202 -8.11 -17.45 6.43
C ASN A 202 -7.82 -16.39 5.35
N TYR A 203 -6.55 -16.16 4.99
CA TYR A 203 -6.20 -15.16 3.98
C TYR A 203 -5.09 -15.58 3.01
N ALA A 204 -4.20 -16.49 3.41
CA ALA A 204 -3.07 -16.89 2.58
C ALA A 204 -2.71 -18.36 2.79
N GLY A 205 -2.19 -18.98 1.74
CA GLY A 205 -1.69 -20.36 1.80
C GLY A 205 -0.74 -20.64 0.67
N PHE A 206 0.39 -21.30 0.95
CA PHE A 206 1.46 -21.50 0.00
C PHE A 206 2.05 -22.92 0.06
N ASP A 207 2.30 -23.49 -1.12
CA ASP A 207 3.22 -24.63 -1.29
C ASP A 207 4.61 -24.07 -1.62
N PHE A 208 5.44 -23.87 -0.61
CA PHE A 208 6.80 -23.33 -0.78
C PHE A 208 7.59 -24.13 -1.82
N ALA A 209 7.53 -23.66 -3.08
CA ALA A 209 8.35 -24.12 -4.20
C ALA A 209 8.28 -25.62 -4.48
N GLY A 210 7.10 -26.23 -4.37
CA GLY A 210 6.92 -27.67 -4.67
C GLY A 210 7.68 -28.58 -3.69
N LYS A 211 7.97 -28.10 -2.48
CA LYS A 211 8.70 -28.87 -1.45
C LYS A 211 7.79 -29.69 -0.54
N GLY A 212 6.47 -29.61 -0.74
CA GLY A 212 5.49 -30.40 0.02
C GLY A 212 5.37 -30.00 1.48
N THR A 213 5.76 -28.79 1.84
CA THR A 213 5.48 -28.16 3.13
C THR A 213 4.43 -27.09 2.89
N GLU A 214 3.18 -27.49 2.97
CA GLU A 214 2.05 -26.58 2.89
C GLU A 214 1.93 -25.84 4.22
N GLN A 215 1.98 -24.51 4.18
CA GLN A 215 1.73 -23.65 5.31
C GLN A 215 0.59 -22.70 4.95
N TYR A 216 -0.29 -22.46 5.90
CA TYR A 216 -1.46 -21.63 5.71
C TYR A 216 -1.56 -20.62 6.83
N TRP A 217 -2.11 -19.44 6.54
CA TRP A 217 -2.20 -18.35 7.49
C TRP A 217 -3.62 -17.84 7.65
N ALA A 218 -3.92 -17.44 8.89
CA ALA A 218 -5.15 -16.77 9.24
C ALA A 218 -4.86 -15.52 10.08
N ILE A 219 -5.69 -14.50 9.93
CA ILE A 219 -5.70 -13.30 10.76
C ILE A 219 -6.32 -13.69 12.10
N GLY A 220 -5.56 -13.61 13.19
CA GLY A 220 -6.01 -14.05 14.51
C GLY A 220 -7.24 -13.32 15.01
N SER A 221 -8.13 -14.04 15.73
CA SER A 221 -9.39 -13.47 16.24
C SER A 221 -9.22 -12.22 17.11
N PRO A 222 -8.16 -12.01 17.91
CA PRO A 222 -7.98 -10.77 18.64
C PRO A 222 -7.83 -9.56 17.73
N LEU A 223 -6.94 -9.64 16.71
CA LEU A 223 -6.76 -8.59 15.71
C LEU A 223 -8.02 -8.40 14.86
N ALA A 224 -8.59 -9.51 14.37
CA ALA A 224 -9.77 -9.45 13.52
C ALA A 224 -10.96 -8.77 14.19
N GLN A 225 -11.20 -9.00 15.49
CA GLN A 225 -12.25 -8.34 16.23
C GLN A 225 -12.00 -6.84 16.38
N GLU A 226 -10.76 -6.43 16.68
CA GLU A 226 -10.39 -5.01 16.80
C GLU A 226 -10.64 -4.27 15.49
N VAL A 227 -10.12 -4.80 14.39
CA VAL A 227 -10.29 -4.22 13.04
C VAL A 227 -11.77 -4.18 12.64
N VAL A 228 -12.52 -5.28 12.80
CA VAL A 228 -13.95 -5.35 12.45
C VAL A 228 -14.80 -4.32 13.22
N GLU A 229 -14.47 -4.01 14.48
CA GLU A 229 -15.18 -2.94 15.19
C GLU A 229 -14.93 -1.56 14.54
N THR A 230 -13.72 -1.28 14.08
CA THR A 230 -13.40 -0.03 13.37
C THR A 230 -14.08 0.03 12.01
N LEU A 231 -14.12 -1.10 11.28
CA LEU A 231 -14.74 -1.18 9.94
C LEU A 231 -16.27 -0.92 9.93
N LYS A 232 -16.92 -0.93 11.07
CA LYS A 232 -18.33 -0.52 11.20
C LYS A 232 -18.53 0.97 10.95
N ASP A 233 -17.51 1.77 11.21
CA ASP A 233 -17.53 3.22 11.07
C ASP A 233 -16.86 3.69 9.76
N GLY A 234 -16.19 2.79 9.02
CA GLY A 234 -15.52 3.07 7.75
C GLY A 234 -14.23 2.28 7.55
N ASP A 235 -13.39 2.75 6.64
CA ASP A 235 -12.12 2.09 6.33
C ASP A 235 -11.07 2.31 7.43
N GLU A 236 -10.14 1.36 7.56
CA GLU A 236 -9.00 1.41 8.48
C GLU A 236 -7.72 1.06 7.73
N LEU A 237 -6.66 1.89 7.88
CA LEU A 237 -5.37 1.69 7.20
C LEU A 237 -5.56 1.35 5.72
N SER A 238 -6.30 2.22 5.02
CA SER A 238 -6.67 2.03 3.62
C SER A 238 -6.75 3.36 2.90
N ILE A 239 -6.21 3.42 1.69
CA ILE A 239 -6.47 4.49 0.71
C ILE A 239 -7.48 4.08 -0.35
N GLY A 240 -8.00 2.86 -0.26
CA GLY A 240 -8.99 2.30 -1.17
C GLY A 240 -8.41 1.54 -2.34
N VAL A 241 -7.25 0.90 -2.19
CA VAL A 241 -6.66 0.06 -3.23
C VAL A 241 -6.71 -1.43 -2.88
N ASN A 242 -6.75 -2.26 -3.91
CA ASN A 242 -6.39 -3.67 -3.82
C ASN A 242 -4.97 -3.77 -4.35
N GLY A 243 -4.01 -3.78 -3.43
CA GLY A 243 -2.59 -3.65 -3.74
C GLY A 243 -1.86 -5.00 -3.72
N LEU A 244 -0.86 -5.14 -4.59
CA LEU A 244 0.07 -6.26 -4.59
C LEU A 244 1.50 -5.73 -4.49
N ALA A 245 2.33 -6.36 -3.67
CA ALA A 245 3.76 -6.13 -3.68
C ALA A 245 4.33 -6.42 -5.08
N PHE A 246 5.04 -5.48 -5.66
CA PHE A 246 5.45 -5.54 -7.05
C PHE A 246 6.93 -5.17 -7.23
N ILE A 247 7.62 -5.97 -8.03
CA ILE A 247 8.99 -5.70 -8.50
C ILE A 247 9.05 -6.11 -9.96
N ASP A 248 9.45 -5.18 -10.81
CA ASP A 248 9.82 -5.43 -12.19
C ASP A 248 11.28 -5.00 -12.39
N ASP A 249 12.18 -5.98 -12.36
CA ASP A 249 13.63 -5.75 -12.53
C ASP A 249 13.98 -5.29 -13.94
N GLU A 250 13.15 -5.58 -14.98
CA GLU A 250 13.39 -5.18 -16.36
C GLU A 250 13.02 -3.70 -16.57
N ALA A 251 11.91 -3.26 -16.00
CA ALA A 251 11.49 -1.87 -16.05
C ALA A 251 12.12 -1.00 -14.95
N GLY A 252 12.78 -1.62 -13.95
CA GLY A 252 13.31 -0.91 -12.79
C GLY A 252 12.22 -0.33 -11.88
N ILE A 253 10.99 -0.86 -11.95
CA ILE A 253 9.83 -0.36 -11.21
C ILE A 253 9.55 -1.28 -10.02
N GLN A 254 9.44 -0.70 -8.84
CA GLN A 254 9.07 -1.42 -7.63
C GLN A 254 8.14 -0.59 -6.75
N GLY A 255 7.29 -1.28 -5.98
CA GLY A 255 6.29 -0.63 -5.14
C GLY A 255 5.06 -1.49 -4.90
N VAL A 256 3.89 -0.87 -4.94
CA VAL A 256 2.59 -1.54 -4.80
C VAL A 256 1.80 -1.41 -6.09
N TRP A 257 1.63 -2.52 -6.78
CA TRP A 257 0.75 -2.64 -7.94
C TRP A 257 -0.72 -2.49 -7.51
N VAL A 258 -1.47 -1.65 -8.18
CA VAL A 258 -2.90 -1.43 -7.95
C VAL A 258 -3.71 -2.35 -8.84
N SER A 259 -4.19 -3.47 -8.31
CA SER A 259 -5.05 -4.42 -9.04
C SER A 259 -6.50 -3.92 -9.16
N GLY A 260 -6.94 -3.11 -8.21
CA GLY A 260 -8.29 -2.56 -8.18
C GLY A 260 -8.38 -1.35 -7.25
N VAL A 261 -9.36 -0.49 -7.49
CA VAL A 261 -9.60 0.72 -6.70
C VAL A 261 -11.05 0.74 -6.21
N LYS A 262 -11.25 1.10 -4.95
CA LYS A 262 -12.56 1.22 -4.33
C LYS A 262 -13.30 2.43 -4.92
N PRO A 263 -14.50 2.26 -5.49
CA PRO A 263 -15.29 3.37 -6.01
C PRO A 263 -15.62 4.42 -4.92
N GLY A 264 -15.31 5.69 -5.19
CA GLY A 264 -15.45 6.80 -4.23
C GLY A 264 -14.46 6.76 -3.08
N GLY A 265 -13.36 6.02 -3.23
CA GLY A 265 -12.24 5.98 -2.27
C GLY A 265 -11.19 7.06 -2.56
N ILE A 266 -10.32 7.28 -1.58
CA ILE A 266 -9.25 8.32 -1.63
C ILE A 266 -8.37 8.17 -2.88
N ALA A 267 -7.98 6.94 -3.22
CA ALA A 267 -7.15 6.66 -4.39
C ALA A 267 -7.88 6.97 -5.72
N GLU A 268 -9.17 6.61 -5.85
CA GLU A 268 -9.94 6.92 -7.06
C GLU A 268 -10.14 8.43 -7.24
N GLU A 269 -10.43 9.15 -6.14
CA GLU A 269 -10.61 10.61 -6.16
C GLU A 269 -9.33 11.33 -6.59
N ALA A 270 -8.16 10.81 -6.21
CA ALA A 270 -6.86 11.32 -6.65
C ALA A 270 -6.52 10.96 -8.11
N GLY A 271 -7.24 10.01 -8.73
CA GLY A 271 -7.01 9.57 -10.11
C GLY A 271 -6.11 8.35 -10.26
N ILE A 272 -5.84 7.64 -9.17
CA ILE A 272 -5.17 6.32 -9.22
C ILE A 272 -6.12 5.31 -9.86
N MET A 273 -5.58 4.47 -10.74
CA MET A 273 -6.35 3.49 -11.53
C MET A 273 -5.75 2.08 -11.42
N PRO A 274 -6.54 1.03 -11.69
CA PRO A 274 -5.99 -0.32 -11.83
C PRO A 274 -4.90 -0.37 -12.92
N GLY A 275 -3.75 -0.93 -12.58
CA GLY A 275 -2.56 -0.98 -13.42
C GLY A 275 -1.54 0.12 -13.13
N ASP A 276 -1.81 0.97 -12.16
CA ASP A 276 -0.81 1.90 -11.62
C ASP A 276 0.08 1.19 -10.59
N VAL A 277 1.31 1.66 -10.41
CA VAL A 277 2.23 1.22 -9.34
C VAL A 277 2.49 2.40 -8.41
N ILE A 278 2.14 2.27 -7.14
CA ILE A 278 2.48 3.27 -6.12
C ILE A 278 3.95 3.05 -5.75
N THR A 279 4.81 3.98 -6.12
CA THR A 279 6.26 3.91 -5.90
C THR A 279 6.73 4.71 -4.69
N SER A 280 5.94 5.70 -4.25
CA SER A 280 6.21 6.46 -3.03
C SER A 280 4.91 6.85 -2.34
N LEU A 281 4.93 6.87 -1.01
CA LEU A 281 3.81 7.29 -0.19
C LEU A 281 4.32 8.07 1.02
N ASN A 282 3.78 9.26 1.26
CA ASN A 282 4.15 10.17 2.35
C ASN A 282 5.67 10.44 2.42
N GLY A 283 6.31 10.59 1.26
CA GLY A 283 7.75 10.84 1.14
C GLY A 283 8.65 9.61 1.38
N VAL A 284 8.05 8.42 1.54
CA VAL A 284 8.79 7.15 1.66
C VAL A 284 8.73 6.42 0.33
N THR A 285 9.88 6.15 -0.28
CA THR A 285 9.98 5.31 -1.48
C THR A 285 9.73 3.86 -1.11
N LEU A 286 8.91 3.16 -1.91
CA LEU A 286 8.52 1.76 -1.68
C LEU A 286 9.44 0.82 -2.47
N ASP A 287 10.71 0.77 -2.07
CA ASP A 287 11.78 0.08 -2.82
C ASP A 287 12.04 -1.37 -2.37
N SER A 288 11.40 -1.81 -1.29
CA SER A 288 11.50 -3.20 -0.84
C SER A 288 10.62 -4.17 -1.64
N GLY A 289 9.67 -3.65 -2.42
CA GLY A 289 8.66 -4.45 -3.10
C GLY A 289 7.85 -5.33 -2.14
N THR A 290 7.51 -4.81 -0.94
CA THR A 290 6.74 -5.53 0.07
C THR A 290 5.56 -4.70 0.58
N MET A 291 4.47 -5.38 0.94
CA MET A 291 3.35 -4.71 1.62
C MET A 291 3.70 -4.23 3.03
N GLU A 292 4.79 -4.70 3.63
CA GLU A 292 5.23 -4.25 4.96
C GLU A 292 5.57 -2.76 4.96
N GLU A 293 6.35 -2.32 4.00
CA GLU A 293 6.80 -0.93 3.86
C GLU A 293 5.62 0.01 3.61
N TYR A 294 4.77 -0.32 2.63
CA TYR A 294 3.53 0.40 2.37
C TYR A 294 2.64 0.50 3.62
N CYS A 295 2.43 -0.61 4.31
CA CYS A 295 1.61 -0.64 5.51
C CYS A 295 2.23 0.09 6.70
N ASP A 296 3.55 0.16 6.80
CA ASP A 296 4.21 0.94 7.84
C ASP A 296 4.03 2.44 7.63
N VAL A 297 3.96 2.90 6.37
CA VAL A 297 3.57 4.27 6.05
C VAL A 297 2.11 4.51 6.47
N LEU A 298 1.16 3.67 6.06
CA LEU A 298 -0.26 3.84 6.42
C LEU A 298 -0.50 3.83 7.95
N ARG A 299 0.25 2.99 8.69
CA ARG A 299 0.19 2.95 10.16
C ARG A 299 0.75 4.20 10.83
N SER A 300 1.61 4.94 10.15
CA SER A 300 2.31 6.12 10.66
C SER A 300 1.69 7.43 10.21
N ALA A 301 0.97 7.43 9.10
CA ALA A 301 0.33 8.59 8.52
C ALA A 301 -1.02 8.89 9.17
N ASN A 302 -1.44 10.16 9.10
CA ASN A 302 -2.82 10.56 9.38
C ASN A 302 -3.60 10.56 8.06
N LEU A 303 -4.39 9.49 7.82
CA LEU A 303 -5.12 9.31 6.57
C LEU A 303 -6.28 10.31 6.36
N GLU A 304 -6.53 11.24 7.27
CA GLU A 304 -7.46 12.37 7.10
C GLU A 304 -6.77 13.65 6.58
N GLU A 305 -5.44 13.65 6.53
CA GLU A 305 -4.61 14.75 6.02
C GLU A 305 -4.15 14.47 4.59
N GLU A 306 -3.60 15.47 3.92
CA GLU A 306 -2.95 15.31 2.62
C GLU A 306 -1.73 14.41 2.74
N ILE A 307 -1.59 13.44 1.84
CA ILE A 307 -0.52 12.46 1.83
C ILE A 307 0.10 12.46 0.44
N ALA A 308 1.33 12.90 0.34
CA ALA A 308 2.07 12.87 -0.92
C ALA A 308 2.15 11.43 -1.47
N VAL A 309 1.87 11.27 -2.75
CA VAL A 309 1.92 9.99 -3.43
C VAL A 309 2.56 10.14 -4.81
N ARG A 310 3.33 9.14 -5.20
CA ARG A 310 3.90 8.99 -6.54
C ARG A 310 3.45 7.66 -7.12
N VAL A 311 3.08 7.72 -8.38
CA VAL A 311 2.46 6.60 -9.08
C VAL A 311 3.06 6.51 -10.47
N VAL A 312 3.49 5.32 -10.87
CA VAL A 312 3.82 5.02 -12.26
C VAL A 312 2.61 4.35 -12.91
N ARG A 313 2.12 4.92 -14.00
CA ARG A 313 1.10 4.31 -14.85
C ARG A 313 1.76 3.32 -15.78
N PHE A 314 1.74 2.05 -15.42
CA PHE A 314 2.57 1.01 -16.03
C PHE A 314 2.39 0.88 -17.56
N ASP A 315 1.18 1.15 -18.09
CA ASP A 315 0.92 1.04 -19.54
C ASP A 315 1.58 2.12 -20.38
N THR A 316 1.71 3.31 -19.81
CA THR A 316 2.19 4.49 -20.53
C THR A 316 3.58 4.92 -20.06
N GLY A 317 4.05 4.41 -18.92
CA GLY A 317 5.26 4.89 -18.26
C GLY A 317 5.11 6.25 -17.60
N GLU A 318 3.90 6.87 -17.68
CA GLU A 318 3.66 8.19 -17.07
C GLU A 318 3.86 8.15 -15.57
N LEU A 319 4.69 9.04 -15.06
CA LEU A 319 4.85 9.30 -13.65
C LEU A 319 3.83 10.35 -13.20
N LEU A 320 3.01 10.01 -12.21
CA LEU A 320 2.03 10.94 -11.64
C LEU A 320 2.41 11.27 -10.20
N GLU A 321 2.23 12.52 -9.84
CA GLU A 321 2.50 13.05 -8.50
C GLU A 321 1.33 13.88 -7.98
N GLY A 322 1.21 13.99 -6.68
CA GLY A 322 0.23 14.84 -5.99
C GLY A 322 -0.05 14.32 -4.59
N ASP A 323 -1.11 14.83 -4.02
CA ASP A 323 -1.52 14.49 -2.66
C ASP A 323 -2.86 13.74 -2.66
N LEU A 324 -2.92 12.62 -1.97
CA LEU A 324 -4.17 11.99 -1.58
C LEU A 324 -4.93 12.93 -0.62
N ASN A 325 -6.26 12.88 -0.63
CA ASN A 325 -7.14 13.79 0.13
C ASN A 325 -7.03 15.27 -0.25
N SER A 326 -6.39 15.61 -1.35
CA SER A 326 -6.45 16.95 -1.92
C SER A 326 -7.69 17.11 -2.81
N ASP A 327 -8.07 18.37 -3.07
CA ASP A 327 -9.15 18.69 -4.04
C ASP A 327 -8.65 18.57 -5.50
N GLU A 328 -7.37 18.30 -5.72
CA GLU A 328 -6.73 18.24 -7.03
C GLU A 328 -6.30 16.79 -7.37
N PRO A 329 -6.55 16.33 -8.60
CA PRO A 329 -6.09 15.00 -9.01
C PRO A 329 -4.58 14.99 -9.19
N LEU A 330 -3.98 13.78 -9.18
CA LEU A 330 -2.58 13.60 -9.53
C LEU A 330 -2.30 14.16 -10.93
N VAL A 331 -1.16 14.81 -11.06
CA VAL A 331 -0.70 15.39 -12.33
C VAL A 331 0.47 14.57 -12.87
N VAL A 332 0.58 14.50 -14.19
CA VAL A 332 1.74 13.88 -14.82
C VAL A 332 2.98 14.70 -14.49
N SER A 333 3.95 14.08 -13.83
CA SER A 333 5.27 14.66 -13.61
C SER A 333 5.97 14.80 -14.98
N TYR A 334 6.63 15.92 -15.19
CA TYR A 334 7.30 16.15 -16.48
C TYR A 334 8.47 15.18 -16.64
N SER A 335 8.50 14.45 -17.77
CA SER A 335 9.61 13.55 -18.15
C SER A 335 10.32 14.06 -19.38
N PHE A 336 11.63 14.29 -19.26
CA PHE A 336 12.47 14.67 -20.38
C PHE A 336 12.65 13.49 -21.36
N ALA A 337 12.66 12.25 -20.86
CA ALA A 337 12.78 11.05 -21.68
C ALA A 337 11.56 10.85 -22.60
N GLU A 338 10.34 11.06 -22.07
CA GLU A 338 9.12 10.95 -22.88
C GLU A 338 9.01 12.04 -23.95
N GLU A 339 9.37 13.28 -23.61
CA GLU A 339 9.21 14.42 -24.52
C GLU A 339 10.30 14.48 -25.61
N TYR A 340 11.54 14.04 -25.29
CA TYR A 340 12.72 14.24 -26.17
C TYR A 340 13.49 12.94 -26.47
N GLY A 341 13.10 11.79 -25.90
CA GLY A 341 13.81 10.51 -26.08
C GLY A 341 13.79 10.00 -27.53
N ASP A 342 12.68 10.19 -28.25
CA ASP A 342 12.51 9.77 -29.62
C ASP A 342 13.55 10.39 -30.61
N ASP A 343 14.17 11.51 -30.24
CA ASP A 343 15.18 12.20 -31.07
C ASP A 343 16.61 11.69 -30.82
N LEU A 344 16.81 10.79 -29.85
CA LEU A 344 18.10 10.23 -29.46
C LEU A 344 18.35 8.82 -30.01
N GLU A 345 19.56 8.30 -29.82
CA GLU A 345 19.86 6.90 -30.13
C GLU A 345 19.14 6.00 -29.11
N GLU A 346 18.47 4.94 -29.60
CA GLU A 346 17.87 3.92 -28.75
C GLU A 346 18.94 3.25 -27.88
N SER A 347 18.69 3.10 -26.58
CA SER A 347 19.56 2.37 -25.68
C SER A 347 19.53 0.86 -25.97
N ASP A 348 20.52 0.12 -25.47
CA ASP A 348 20.52 -1.35 -25.56
C ASP A 348 19.50 -1.92 -24.58
N PRO A 349 18.39 -2.53 -25.00
CA PRO A 349 17.35 -3.05 -24.11
C PRO A 349 17.80 -4.25 -23.26
N GLU A 350 19.03 -4.78 -23.46
CA GLU A 350 19.59 -5.85 -22.63
C GLU A 350 20.47 -5.30 -21.47
N GLU A 351 20.69 -3.97 -21.38
CA GLU A 351 21.49 -3.38 -20.31
C GLU A 351 20.63 -3.11 -19.07
N VAL A 352 20.69 -4.00 -18.09
CA VAL A 352 20.05 -3.81 -16.77
C VAL A 352 20.93 -2.88 -15.94
N VAL A 353 20.41 -1.69 -15.59
CA VAL A 353 21.12 -0.67 -14.81
C VAL A 353 20.50 -0.60 -13.41
N GLY A 354 21.33 -0.80 -12.39
CA GLY A 354 20.93 -0.57 -11.00
C GLY A 354 21.07 0.90 -10.63
N PHE A 355 20.31 1.36 -9.62
CA PHE A 355 20.43 2.71 -9.09
C PHE A 355 21.10 2.72 -7.72
N VAL A 356 21.88 3.77 -7.44
CA VAL A 356 22.59 3.96 -6.17
C VAL A 356 22.38 5.37 -5.66
N GLU A 357 22.18 5.50 -4.36
CA GLU A 357 22.10 6.81 -3.71
C GLU A 357 23.48 7.46 -3.67
N VAL A 358 23.58 8.71 -4.08
CA VAL A 358 24.81 9.49 -4.14
C VAL A 358 24.57 10.87 -3.52
N SER A 359 25.52 11.33 -2.69
CA SER A 359 25.48 12.66 -2.05
C SER A 359 26.71 13.48 -2.39
N ASP A 360 26.58 14.80 -2.38
CA ASP A 360 27.72 15.70 -2.40
C ASP A 360 28.53 15.67 -1.09
N ASP A 361 29.71 16.25 -1.07
CA ASP A 361 30.62 16.23 0.10
C ASP A 361 30.05 16.98 1.32
N THR A 362 29.07 17.86 1.12
CA THR A 362 28.41 18.61 2.20
C THR A 362 27.20 17.86 2.78
N GLY A 363 26.63 16.91 2.03
CA GLY A 363 25.38 16.22 2.34
C GLY A 363 24.14 17.08 2.13
N GLU A 364 24.26 18.20 1.37
CA GLU A 364 23.15 19.08 1.03
C GLU A 364 22.36 18.57 -0.17
N ILE A 365 23.04 17.89 -1.12
CA ILE A 365 22.46 17.31 -2.31
C ILE A 365 22.55 15.79 -2.22
N THR A 366 21.44 15.11 -2.27
CA THR A 366 21.39 13.64 -2.39
C THR A 366 20.42 13.25 -3.49
N THR A 367 20.77 12.27 -4.31
CA THR A 367 19.90 11.77 -5.37
C THR A 367 20.24 10.32 -5.72
N SER A 368 19.36 9.67 -6.52
CA SER A 368 19.56 8.34 -7.08
C SER A 368 20.15 8.44 -8.48
N LEU A 369 21.20 7.68 -8.75
CA LEU A 369 21.92 7.70 -10.03
C LEU A 369 22.18 6.27 -10.51
N PRO A 370 22.23 6.03 -11.85
CA PRO A 370 22.57 4.72 -12.37
C PRO A 370 23.97 4.29 -11.91
N ASP A 371 24.15 3.04 -11.57
CA ASP A 371 25.44 2.50 -11.13
C ASP A 371 26.52 2.53 -12.23
N THR A 372 26.10 2.69 -13.49
CA THR A 372 26.97 2.95 -14.64
C THR A 372 27.58 4.36 -14.63
N TRP A 373 26.97 5.33 -13.90
CA TRP A 373 27.53 6.69 -13.73
C TRP A 373 28.42 6.76 -12.49
N SER A 374 29.43 5.92 -12.46
CA SER A 374 30.29 5.67 -11.31
C SER A 374 31.43 6.68 -11.10
N ASP A 375 31.67 7.60 -12.07
CA ASP A 375 32.62 8.71 -11.92
C ASP A 375 31.90 9.88 -11.27
N VAL A 376 32.10 10.09 -9.95
CA VAL A 376 31.34 11.03 -9.12
C VAL A 376 32.26 12.06 -8.48
N ASP A 377 31.88 13.34 -8.52
CA ASP A 377 32.53 14.47 -7.84
C ASP A 377 31.50 15.26 -7.00
N GLY A 378 31.60 15.18 -5.67
CA GLY A 378 30.75 15.90 -4.71
C GLY A 378 31.39 17.19 -4.17
N VAL A 379 32.52 17.64 -4.71
CA VAL A 379 33.24 18.80 -4.20
C VAL A 379 32.53 20.10 -4.61
N SER A 380 32.25 20.98 -3.63
CA SER A 380 31.66 22.29 -3.91
C SER A 380 32.45 23.09 -4.93
N GLN A 381 31.77 23.65 -5.94
CA GLN A 381 32.37 24.32 -7.09
C GLN A 381 31.73 25.71 -7.29
N ASP A 382 32.52 26.71 -7.81
CA ASP A 382 31.99 28.02 -8.23
C ASP A 382 31.50 27.97 -9.68
N MET A 383 30.42 27.18 -9.93
CA MET A 383 29.87 27.06 -11.26
C MET A 383 29.11 28.31 -11.73
N LEU A 384 28.62 29.14 -10.80
CA LEU A 384 27.92 30.40 -11.11
C LEU A 384 28.86 31.56 -11.33
N GLY A 385 30.17 31.38 -11.07
CA GLY A 385 31.19 32.44 -11.25
C GLY A 385 31.06 33.63 -10.28
N ILE A 386 30.44 33.41 -9.11
CA ILE A 386 30.20 34.46 -8.11
C ILE A 386 31.34 34.60 -7.08
N GLY A 387 32.35 33.74 -7.20
CA GLY A 387 33.55 33.77 -6.34
C GLY A 387 33.39 33.01 -5.02
N THR A 388 32.29 32.29 -4.83
CA THR A 388 32.02 31.45 -3.67
C THR A 388 31.62 30.05 -4.18
N PRO A 389 32.31 28.97 -3.79
CA PRO A 389 31.88 27.61 -4.15
C PRO A 389 30.51 27.29 -3.55
N GLN A 390 29.66 26.65 -4.34
CA GLN A 390 28.34 26.15 -3.95
C GLN A 390 28.41 24.64 -3.83
N PRO A 391 27.55 24.02 -2.96
CA PRO A 391 27.32 22.58 -2.98
C PRO A 391 27.04 22.10 -4.40
N THR A 392 27.74 21.05 -4.81
CA THR A 392 27.69 20.56 -6.21
C THR A 392 27.89 19.07 -6.21
N LEU A 393 27.04 18.36 -6.94
CA LEU A 393 27.15 16.94 -7.23
C LEU A 393 27.25 16.76 -8.74
N LYS A 394 28.29 16.07 -9.20
CA LYS A 394 28.45 15.65 -10.60
C LYS A 394 28.56 14.15 -10.68
N ALA A 395 27.95 13.54 -11.68
CA ALA A 395 28.10 12.14 -11.97
C ALA A 395 27.98 11.86 -13.47
N ALA A 396 28.76 10.88 -13.93
CA ALA A 396 28.79 10.46 -15.33
C ALA A 396 29.45 9.07 -15.45
N PRO A 397 29.34 8.39 -16.61
CA PRO A 397 30.23 7.29 -16.93
C PRO A 397 31.70 7.74 -17.00
N SER A 398 31.93 8.98 -17.43
CA SER A 398 33.23 9.67 -17.49
C SER A 398 33.04 11.16 -17.31
N LEU A 399 33.44 11.72 -16.18
CA LEU A 399 33.36 13.16 -15.92
C LEU A 399 34.20 13.97 -16.92
N SER A 400 35.31 13.44 -17.42
CA SER A 400 36.12 14.14 -18.41
C SER A 400 35.39 14.32 -19.76
N ASP A 401 34.55 13.36 -20.15
CA ASP A 401 33.74 13.44 -21.35
C ASP A 401 32.52 14.34 -21.14
N PHE A 402 31.87 14.25 -19.98
CA PHE A 402 30.80 15.15 -19.58
C PHE A 402 31.26 16.62 -19.53
N ASP A 403 32.37 16.93 -18.84
CA ASP A 403 32.92 18.29 -18.73
C ASP A 403 33.38 18.87 -20.08
N SER A 404 33.67 18.01 -21.06
CA SER A 404 34.01 18.42 -22.44
C SER A 404 32.82 18.42 -23.40
N SER A 405 31.59 18.18 -22.90
CA SER A 405 30.36 18.07 -23.67
C SER A 405 30.45 17.01 -24.80
N SER A 406 31.03 15.85 -24.49
CA SER A 406 31.21 14.73 -25.42
C SER A 406 30.64 13.41 -24.89
N GLY A 407 29.95 13.39 -23.74
CA GLY A 407 29.33 12.22 -23.14
C GLY A 407 28.21 12.58 -22.16
N PRO A 408 27.43 11.59 -21.77
CA PRO A 408 26.30 11.81 -20.85
C PRO A 408 26.76 12.07 -19.43
N GLY A 409 25.88 12.68 -18.64
CA GLY A 409 26.12 12.94 -17.24
C GLY A 409 25.19 14.00 -16.67
N ILE A 410 25.32 14.25 -15.38
CA ILE A 410 24.54 15.24 -14.65
C ILE A 410 25.42 16.08 -13.72
N ALA A 411 25.05 17.34 -13.56
CA ALA A 411 25.58 18.22 -12.52
C ALA A 411 24.42 18.92 -11.83
N ILE A 412 24.36 18.83 -10.50
CA ILE A 412 23.34 19.46 -9.66
C ILE A 412 24.06 20.41 -8.72
N LEU A 413 23.53 21.63 -8.58
CA LEU A 413 24.08 22.67 -7.72
C LEU A 413 22.94 23.32 -6.93
N THR A 414 23.20 23.64 -5.65
CA THR A 414 22.29 24.40 -4.81
C THR A 414 22.91 25.72 -4.36
N MET A 415 22.08 26.75 -4.14
CA MET A 415 22.52 28.02 -3.59
C MET A 415 21.44 28.64 -2.72
N ASP A 416 21.71 28.72 -1.42
CA ASP A 416 20.87 29.43 -0.47
C ASP A 416 21.06 30.95 -0.59
N GLY A 417 20.00 31.69 -0.23
CA GLY A 417 20.02 33.15 -0.26
C GLY A 417 19.95 33.74 -1.68
N PHE A 418 19.45 32.95 -2.65
CA PHE A 418 19.38 33.37 -4.05
C PHE A 418 18.63 34.70 -4.25
N SER A 419 17.50 34.90 -3.56
CA SER A 419 16.73 36.13 -3.66
C SER A 419 17.57 37.41 -3.30
N SER A 420 18.57 37.24 -2.45
CA SER A 420 19.46 38.34 -2.06
C SER A 420 20.43 38.78 -3.15
N THR A 421 20.65 37.94 -4.15
CA THR A 421 21.53 38.27 -5.30
C THR A 421 20.91 39.28 -6.25
N GLY A 422 19.57 39.37 -6.28
CA GLY A 422 18.81 40.17 -7.24
C GLY A 422 18.91 39.67 -8.68
N VAL A 423 19.42 38.44 -8.91
CA VAL A 423 19.50 37.80 -10.21
C VAL A 423 18.15 37.14 -10.49
N ASP A 424 17.65 37.27 -11.72
CA ASP A 424 16.44 36.57 -12.20
C ASP A 424 16.79 35.13 -12.50
N ILE A 425 15.90 34.17 -12.14
CA ILE A 425 16.10 32.73 -12.38
C ILE A 425 16.24 32.40 -13.86
N ASN A 426 15.50 33.13 -14.73
CA ASN A 426 15.65 32.99 -16.18
C ASN A 426 17.02 33.47 -16.68
N ALA A 427 17.63 34.47 -16.02
CA ALA A 427 18.97 34.90 -16.37
C ALA A 427 20.04 33.85 -16.01
N VAL A 428 19.80 33.02 -15.00
CA VAL A 428 20.66 31.85 -14.71
C VAL A 428 20.54 30.84 -15.82
N LEU A 429 19.31 30.52 -16.25
CA LEU A 429 19.02 29.60 -17.37
C LEU A 429 19.69 30.10 -18.66
N ASP A 430 19.48 31.37 -19.02
CA ASP A 430 20.07 31.97 -20.21
C ASP A 430 21.62 31.89 -20.17
N GLY A 431 22.22 32.18 -19.01
CA GLY A 431 23.67 32.11 -18.83
C GLY A 431 24.21 30.68 -18.97
N ALA A 432 23.48 29.66 -18.50
CA ALA A 432 23.87 28.26 -18.64
C ALA A 432 23.80 27.80 -20.12
N ILE A 433 22.75 28.16 -20.85
CA ILE A 433 22.59 27.85 -22.28
C ILE A 433 23.67 28.59 -23.10
N GLU A 434 23.86 29.90 -22.90
CA GLU A 434 24.91 30.68 -23.60
C GLU A 434 26.30 30.11 -23.30
N GLY A 435 26.55 29.70 -22.06
CA GLY A 435 27.82 29.12 -21.62
C GLY A 435 28.12 27.76 -22.22
N SER A 436 27.12 26.96 -22.54
CA SER A 436 27.28 25.64 -23.17
C SER A 436 27.68 25.74 -24.64
N GLY A 437 27.31 26.83 -25.31
CA GLY A 437 27.51 26.99 -26.77
C GLY A 437 26.56 26.15 -27.63
N CYS A 438 25.56 25.51 -27.04
CA CYS A 438 24.55 24.70 -27.68
C CYS A 438 23.40 25.54 -28.25
N THR A 439 22.57 24.94 -29.07
CA THR A 439 21.42 25.63 -29.69
C THR A 439 20.15 25.28 -28.94
N GLU A 440 19.53 26.26 -28.31
CA GLU A 440 18.24 26.07 -27.62
C GLU A 440 17.17 25.61 -28.59
N GLN A 441 16.47 24.52 -28.26
CA GLN A 441 15.40 23.90 -29.03
C GLN A 441 14.04 24.23 -28.46
N SER A 442 13.89 24.14 -27.14
CA SER A 442 12.65 24.42 -26.43
C SER A 442 12.89 25.02 -25.05
N ARG A 443 11.84 25.63 -24.50
CA ARG A 443 11.84 26.20 -23.14
C ARG A 443 10.43 26.12 -22.59
N ASP A 444 10.29 25.63 -21.35
CA ASP A 444 9.02 25.57 -20.64
C ASP A 444 9.22 25.68 -19.12
N GLN A 445 8.17 25.42 -18.34
CA GLN A 445 8.16 25.44 -16.88
C GLN A 445 8.16 24.00 -16.36
N TYR A 446 9.04 23.73 -15.41
CA TYR A 446 9.08 22.53 -14.61
C TYR A 446 8.44 22.80 -13.27
N THR A 447 7.53 21.95 -12.84
CA THR A 447 6.90 22.08 -11.52
C THR A 447 6.60 20.69 -11.00
N THR A 448 7.09 20.40 -9.80
CA THR A 448 6.80 19.22 -9.00
C THR A 448 6.41 19.65 -7.59
N ASP A 449 6.19 18.72 -6.69
CA ASP A 449 6.00 18.99 -5.25
C ASP A 449 7.23 19.58 -4.55
N MET A 450 8.43 19.42 -5.15
CA MET A 450 9.69 19.89 -4.58
C MET A 450 10.27 21.10 -5.29
N LEU A 451 10.17 21.18 -6.60
CA LEU A 451 10.85 22.16 -7.43
C LEU A 451 9.89 22.91 -8.35
N THR A 452 10.12 24.20 -8.52
CA THR A 452 9.43 25.00 -9.54
C THR A 452 10.37 25.98 -10.19
N GLY A 453 10.35 26.05 -11.53
CA GLY A 453 11.18 26.97 -12.30
C GLY A 453 11.25 26.65 -13.80
N PRO A 454 11.89 27.55 -14.58
CA PRO A 454 12.04 27.32 -16.02
C PRO A 454 13.12 26.29 -16.33
N PHE A 455 12.88 25.54 -17.42
CA PHE A 455 13.91 24.70 -18.04
C PHE A 455 14.07 25.01 -19.52
N ALA A 456 15.16 24.59 -20.11
CA ALA A 456 15.39 24.62 -21.53
C ALA A 456 16.11 23.34 -22.01
N ILE A 457 15.76 22.92 -23.20
CA ILE A 457 16.44 21.85 -23.94
C ILE A 457 17.30 22.48 -25.04
N ALA A 458 18.53 22.03 -25.16
CA ALA A 458 19.43 22.49 -26.19
C ALA A 458 20.15 21.32 -26.92
N ASP A 459 20.37 21.46 -28.19
CA ASP A 459 21.15 20.52 -28.99
C ASP A 459 22.64 20.95 -29.04
N CYS A 460 23.51 20.02 -28.71
CA CYS A 460 24.95 20.16 -28.67
C CYS A 460 25.61 19.17 -29.66
N ASP A 461 25.29 19.27 -30.95
CA ASP A 461 25.82 18.42 -32.01
C ASP A 461 25.52 16.90 -31.79
N GLY A 462 24.28 16.59 -31.39
CA GLY A 462 23.79 15.22 -31.16
C GLY A 462 23.82 14.79 -29.71
N ILE A 463 24.08 15.70 -28.81
CA ILE A 463 23.87 15.53 -27.36
C ILE A 463 22.72 16.47 -26.95
N VAL A 464 21.71 15.92 -26.28
CA VAL A 464 20.66 16.73 -25.71
C VAL A 464 21.11 17.25 -24.35
N LEU A 465 21.12 18.56 -24.18
CA LEU A 465 21.42 19.23 -22.92
C LEU A 465 20.09 19.66 -22.26
N VAL A 466 19.84 19.17 -21.08
CA VAL A 466 18.75 19.61 -20.19
C VAL A 466 19.32 20.65 -19.23
N VAL A 467 18.74 21.82 -19.19
CA VAL A 467 19.07 22.87 -18.20
C VAL A 467 17.82 23.21 -17.43
N LEU A 468 17.77 22.84 -16.16
CA LEU A 468 16.70 23.22 -15.25
C LEU A 468 17.21 24.20 -14.20
N THR A 469 16.52 25.33 -14.08
CA THR A 469 16.75 26.30 -12.99
C THR A 469 15.48 26.43 -12.18
N ALA A 470 15.50 25.97 -10.95
CA ALA A 470 14.31 25.92 -10.10
C ALA A 470 14.60 26.50 -8.71
N THR A 471 13.55 26.78 -7.96
CA THR A 471 13.62 26.99 -6.52
C THR A 471 12.89 25.86 -5.82
N THR A 472 13.30 25.54 -4.60
CA THR A 472 12.55 24.55 -3.82
C THR A 472 11.25 25.16 -3.32
N ILE A 473 10.17 24.37 -3.33
CA ILE A 473 8.86 24.79 -2.80
C ILE A 473 8.95 25.07 -1.29
N ALA A 474 9.68 24.22 -0.54
CA ALA A 474 9.88 24.36 0.90
C ALA A 474 10.65 25.65 1.28
N ASN A 475 11.62 26.06 0.45
CA ASN A 475 12.41 27.28 0.65
C ASN A 475 12.65 27.99 -0.69
N PRO A 476 11.76 28.91 -1.12
CA PRO A 476 11.90 29.61 -2.40
C PRO A 476 13.16 30.47 -2.53
N ASP A 477 13.96 30.59 -1.46
CA ASP A 477 15.26 31.29 -1.47
C ASP A 477 16.44 30.38 -1.82
N THR A 478 16.20 29.07 -1.98
CA THR A 478 17.20 28.09 -2.43
C THR A 478 17.04 27.85 -3.93
N LEU A 479 18.06 28.28 -4.72
CA LEU A 479 18.18 27.94 -6.15
C LEU A 479 18.69 26.50 -6.30
N VAL A 480 18.12 25.78 -7.23
CA VAL A 480 18.61 24.50 -7.74
C VAL A 480 18.90 24.67 -9.24
N LEU A 481 20.11 24.34 -9.66
CA LEU A 481 20.50 24.28 -11.06
C LEU A 481 20.87 22.84 -11.40
N VAL A 482 20.20 22.27 -12.41
CA VAL A 482 20.51 20.95 -12.97
C VAL A 482 20.99 21.13 -14.39
N LEU A 483 22.11 20.50 -14.71
CA LEU A 483 22.67 20.39 -16.05
C LEU A 483 22.78 18.89 -16.39
N GLY A 484 21.90 18.39 -17.23
CA GLY A 484 21.91 16.99 -17.70
C GLY A 484 22.34 16.92 -19.17
N ALA A 485 23.23 16.03 -19.51
CA ALA A 485 23.61 15.74 -20.89
C ALA A 485 23.26 14.30 -21.24
N ALA A 486 22.52 14.10 -22.31
CA ALA A 486 22.05 12.78 -22.77
C ALA A 486 22.51 12.49 -24.20
N VAL A 487 22.93 11.27 -24.45
CA VAL A 487 23.31 10.74 -25.76
C VAL A 487 22.28 9.72 -26.25
N THR A 488 21.68 9.00 -25.30
CA THR A 488 20.63 8.00 -25.52
C THR A 488 19.34 8.40 -24.83
N ASP A 489 18.23 7.78 -25.21
CA ASP A 489 16.93 7.89 -24.52
C ASP A 489 17.03 7.48 -23.04
N ALA A 490 17.78 6.42 -22.73
CA ALA A 490 18.03 6.00 -21.34
C ALA A 490 18.78 7.07 -20.51
N ASP A 491 19.70 7.82 -21.11
CA ASP A 491 20.40 8.90 -20.38
C ASP A 491 19.43 10.00 -19.93
N LEU A 492 18.39 10.32 -20.74
CA LEU A 492 17.33 11.23 -20.35
C LEU A 492 16.51 10.66 -19.19
N GLY A 493 16.18 9.37 -19.25
CA GLY A 493 15.50 8.67 -18.14
C GLY A 493 16.33 8.71 -16.86
N TYR A 494 17.65 8.61 -16.93
CA TYR A 494 18.53 8.73 -15.75
C TYR A 494 18.56 10.15 -15.18
N ILE A 495 18.46 11.18 -16.05
CA ILE A 495 18.36 12.58 -15.64
C ILE A 495 17.00 12.82 -14.93
N ASP A 496 15.90 12.29 -15.50
CA ASP A 496 14.58 12.36 -14.89
C ASP A 496 14.60 11.71 -13.49
N GLU A 497 15.12 10.51 -13.38
CA GLU A 497 15.24 9.77 -12.11
C GLU A 497 16.08 10.52 -11.07
N ALA A 498 17.17 11.16 -11.53
CA ALA A 498 18.02 11.96 -10.65
C ALA A 498 17.32 13.23 -10.14
N ILE A 499 16.52 13.89 -10.95
CA ILE A 499 15.74 15.07 -10.54
C ILE A 499 14.59 14.64 -9.64
N TYR A 500 13.98 13.52 -9.96
CA TYR A 500 12.86 12.94 -9.23
C TYR A 500 13.23 12.53 -7.79
N ASN A 501 14.37 11.86 -7.60
CA ASN A 501 14.85 11.43 -6.28
C ASN A 501 15.77 12.48 -5.60
N LEU A 502 15.73 13.73 -6.07
CA LEU A 502 16.56 14.79 -5.52
C LEU A 502 16.08 15.18 -4.13
N VAL A 503 16.99 15.14 -3.16
CA VAL A 503 16.78 15.62 -1.81
C VAL A 503 17.72 16.79 -1.57
N ILE A 504 17.18 17.91 -1.12
CA ILE A 504 17.92 19.12 -0.70
C ILE A 504 17.76 19.28 0.81
N ALA A 505 18.89 19.21 1.56
CA ALA A 505 18.89 19.20 3.03
C ALA A 505 18.76 20.61 3.66
#